data_3cd8cbcd27b7c369d0b2fce145764ca4
#
_entry.id   3cd8cbcd27b7c369d0b2fce145764ca4
#
_cell.length_a   1.000
_cell.length_b   1.000
_cell.length_c   1.000
_cell.angle_alpha   90.00
_cell.angle_beta   90.00
_cell.angle_gamma   90.00
#
_symmetry.space_group_name_H-M   'P 1'
#
loop_
_entity.id
_entity.type
_entity.pdbx_description
1 polymer ?
#
loop_
_entity_poly.entity_id
_entity_poly.type
_entity_poly.pdbx_seq_one_letter_code
_entity_poly.pdbx_strand_id
1 'polypeptide(L)'
;EDVTQKQEMSPQVAFSAAFAIFLREGFEAVLIIITLLGVIKAFGAKSAARWVHIGWISALGLGVLTWFASGLLVNLSGASREVLEGSISLFAVVVLLYVGFWLHRQTEVGRWTKFVKETVSEALEQKSLFVLCGISFMAVFREAFEVVLFIRAVWDDVGQSGHSSVGFGVVSAFVLIFAFSYYAVKFSQRIPVRQLFTVSSLIMAALAVMLTGKGIHNRKSVV
;
A
#
# COMPACT_ATOMS: atom_id res chain seq x y z
N GLU A 1 -20.75 -18.06 -32.09
CA GLU A 1 -20.83 -17.50 -30.71
C GLU A 1 -19.66 -18.09 -29.93
N ASP A 2 -18.49 -17.49 -30.09
CA ASP A 2 -17.28 -17.86 -29.34
C ASP A 2 -17.20 -16.88 -28.16
N VAL A 3 -17.87 -17.24 -27.08
CA VAL A 3 -17.77 -16.54 -25.81
C VAL A 3 -16.35 -16.80 -25.30
N THR A 4 -15.44 -15.90 -25.57
CA THR A 4 -14.12 -15.87 -24.94
C THR A 4 -14.32 -15.90 -23.41
N GLN A 5 -14.29 -17.08 -22.81
CA GLN A 5 -14.27 -17.22 -21.36
C GLN A 5 -13.02 -16.53 -20.84
N LYS A 6 -13.22 -15.32 -20.30
CA LYS A 6 -12.19 -14.61 -19.54
C LYS A 6 -11.77 -15.57 -18.43
N GLN A 7 -10.57 -16.11 -18.53
CA GLN A 7 -10.07 -17.10 -17.57
C GLN A 7 -9.89 -16.41 -16.21
N GLU A 8 -10.92 -16.52 -15.38
CA GLU A 8 -10.92 -15.90 -14.04
C GLU A 8 -9.74 -16.40 -13.23
N MET A 9 -9.17 -15.50 -12.42
CA MET A 9 -8.10 -15.85 -11.49
C MET A 9 -8.59 -16.89 -10.49
N SER A 10 -7.81 -17.95 -10.24
CA SER A 10 -8.21 -18.96 -9.25
C SER A 10 -8.26 -18.34 -7.83
N PRO A 11 -9.20 -18.76 -6.97
CA PRO A 11 -9.34 -18.22 -5.60
C PRO A 11 -8.07 -18.31 -4.77
N GLN A 12 -7.25 -19.33 -4.96
CA GLN A 12 -5.97 -19.51 -4.26
C GLN A 12 -4.92 -18.47 -4.68
N VAL A 13 -4.83 -18.17 -5.97
CA VAL A 13 -3.94 -17.13 -6.50
C VAL A 13 -4.41 -15.75 -6.05
N ALA A 14 -5.72 -15.50 -6.05
CA ALA A 14 -6.32 -14.27 -5.56
C ALA A 14 -6.04 -14.03 -4.07
N PHE A 15 -6.20 -15.07 -3.23
CA PHE A 15 -5.81 -15.01 -1.81
C PHE A 15 -4.32 -14.64 -1.65
N SER A 16 -3.45 -15.38 -2.34
CA SER A 16 -2.00 -15.20 -2.22
C SER A 16 -1.55 -13.81 -2.70
N ALA A 17 -2.13 -13.32 -3.80
CA ALA A 17 -1.85 -12.00 -4.33
C ALA A 17 -2.31 -10.91 -3.35
N ALA A 18 -3.56 -10.96 -2.89
CA ALA A 18 -4.11 -9.99 -1.94
C ALA A 18 -3.33 -9.99 -0.62
N PHE A 19 -3.00 -11.17 -0.09
CA PHE A 19 -2.19 -11.32 1.10
C PHE A 19 -0.81 -10.68 0.96
N ALA A 20 -0.09 -11.01 -0.13
CA ALA A 20 1.27 -10.51 -0.36
C ALA A 20 1.32 -8.99 -0.59
N ILE A 21 0.37 -8.46 -1.38
CA ILE A 21 0.24 -7.01 -1.62
C ILE A 21 0.00 -6.28 -0.31
N PHE A 22 -1.04 -6.67 0.42
CA PHE A 22 -1.42 -6.00 1.67
C PHE A 22 -0.33 -6.12 2.74
N LEU A 23 0.34 -7.27 2.80
CA LEU A 23 1.43 -7.51 3.74
C LEU A 23 2.60 -6.58 3.45
N ARG A 24 3.01 -6.44 2.20
CA ARG A 24 4.12 -5.60 1.78
C ARG A 24 3.85 -4.13 2.08
N GLU A 25 2.79 -3.57 1.53
CA GLU A 25 2.49 -2.15 1.68
C GLU A 25 2.18 -1.79 3.14
N GLY A 26 1.51 -2.69 3.86
CA GLY A 26 1.26 -2.53 5.27
C GLY A 26 2.54 -2.53 6.13
N PHE A 27 3.53 -3.36 5.80
CA PHE A 27 4.83 -3.28 6.46
C PHE A 27 5.55 -1.96 6.16
N GLU A 28 5.52 -1.47 4.92
CA GLU A 28 6.12 -0.18 4.57
C GLU A 28 5.48 0.95 5.38
N ALA A 29 4.14 1.00 5.45
CA ALA A 29 3.43 1.96 6.27
C ALA A 29 3.80 1.90 7.77
N VAL A 30 3.86 0.70 8.33
CA VAL A 30 4.23 0.48 9.74
C VAL A 30 5.66 0.93 10.03
N LEU A 31 6.61 0.64 9.14
CA LEU A 31 8.01 1.06 9.30
C LEU A 31 8.15 2.59 9.30
N ILE A 32 7.39 3.29 8.45
CA ILE A 32 7.36 4.74 8.43
C ILE A 32 6.84 5.29 9.76
N ILE A 33 5.72 4.76 10.26
CA ILE A 33 5.12 5.18 11.53
C ILE A 33 6.08 4.93 12.70
N ILE A 34 6.68 3.74 12.79
CA ILE A 34 7.63 3.38 13.85
C ILE A 34 8.84 4.30 13.81
N THR A 35 9.35 4.63 12.62
CA THR A 35 10.50 5.54 12.47
C THR A 35 10.15 6.95 12.97
N LEU A 36 9.00 7.50 12.55
CA LEU A 36 8.53 8.81 13.01
C LEU A 36 8.37 8.85 14.54
N LEU A 37 7.66 7.88 15.10
CA LEU A 37 7.44 7.78 16.55
C LEU A 37 8.75 7.56 17.31
N GLY A 38 9.68 6.78 16.76
CA GLY A 38 11.00 6.55 17.34
C GLY A 38 11.83 7.83 17.43
N VAL A 39 11.82 8.64 16.38
CA VAL A 39 12.50 9.96 16.38
C VAL A 39 11.85 10.91 17.37
N ILE A 40 10.52 11.02 17.38
CA ILE A 40 9.78 11.87 18.33
C ILE A 40 10.09 11.46 19.79
N LYS A 41 10.16 10.16 20.06
CA LYS A 41 10.54 9.64 21.37
C LYS A 41 11.98 10.02 21.75
N ALA A 42 12.92 9.98 20.80
CA ALA A 42 14.31 10.37 21.03
C ALA A 42 14.46 11.86 21.39
N PHE A 43 13.59 12.72 20.83
CA PHE A 43 13.50 14.14 21.19
C PHE A 43 12.71 14.42 22.47
N GLY A 44 12.14 13.41 23.12
CA GLY A 44 11.31 13.59 24.33
C GLY A 44 9.96 14.26 24.10
N ALA A 45 9.55 14.47 22.83
CA ALA A 45 8.42 15.29 22.43
C ALA A 45 7.10 14.48 22.36
N LYS A 46 6.67 13.90 23.48
CA LYS A 46 5.48 13.01 23.55
C LYS A 46 4.20 13.63 22.97
N SER A 47 4.02 14.93 23.09
CA SER A 47 2.85 15.64 22.54
C SER A 47 2.80 15.63 21.01
N ALA A 48 3.96 15.53 20.34
CA ALA A 48 4.06 15.47 18.89
C ALA A 48 3.59 14.12 18.31
N ALA A 49 3.68 13.03 19.07
CA ALA A 49 3.22 11.72 18.64
C ALA A 49 1.73 11.69 18.26
N ARG A 50 0.91 12.49 18.92
CA ARG A 50 -0.52 12.63 18.62
C ARG A 50 -0.77 13.10 17.18
N TRP A 51 0.03 14.01 16.68
CA TRP A 51 -0.09 14.51 15.32
C TRP A 51 0.27 13.46 14.27
N VAL A 52 1.28 12.63 14.54
CA VAL A 52 1.58 11.47 13.70
C VAL A 52 0.42 10.49 13.67
N HIS A 53 -0.21 10.20 14.83
CA HIS A 53 -1.37 9.32 14.89
C HIS A 53 -2.58 9.88 14.11
N ILE A 54 -2.85 11.17 14.19
CA ILE A 54 -3.90 11.82 13.39
C ILE A 54 -3.59 11.65 11.89
N GLY A 55 -2.34 11.87 11.47
CA GLY A 55 -1.93 11.75 10.08
C GLY A 55 -2.18 10.36 9.49
N TRP A 56 -1.62 9.31 10.07
CA TRP A 56 -1.77 7.97 9.50
C TRP A 56 -3.21 7.42 9.62
N ILE A 57 -3.95 7.76 10.68
CA ILE A 57 -5.35 7.33 10.81
C ILE A 57 -6.21 7.99 9.73
N SER A 58 -6.02 9.29 9.49
CA SER A 58 -6.75 10.00 8.43
C SER A 58 -6.38 9.49 7.03
N ALA A 59 -5.11 9.09 6.82
CA ALA A 59 -4.66 8.46 5.58
C ALA A 59 -5.36 7.12 5.32
N LEU A 60 -5.46 6.26 6.32
CA LEU A 60 -6.21 5.00 6.20
C LEU A 60 -7.70 5.25 5.94
N GLY A 61 -8.30 6.23 6.65
CA GLY A 61 -9.69 6.63 6.41
C GLY A 61 -9.93 7.07 4.96
N LEU A 62 -9.03 7.89 4.41
CA LEU A 62 -9.10 8.31 3.01
C LEU A 62 -8.86 7.13 2.05
N GLY A 63 -7.97 6.20 2.37
CA GLY A 63 -7.77 4.97 1.60
C GLY A 63 -9.05 4.13 1.50
N VAL A 64 -9.76 3.95 2.63
CA VAL A 64 -11.06 3.27 2.64
C VAL A 64 -12.10 4.02 1.81
N LEU A 65 -12.16 5.34 1.92
CA LEU A 65 -13.05 6.16 1.07
C LEU A 65 -12.70 6.02 -0.41
N THR A 66 -11.42 5.98 -0.76
CA THR A 66 -10.95 5.77 -2.14
C THR A 66 -11.40 4.40 -2.69
N TRP A 67 -11.37 3.36 -1.87
CA TRP A 67 -11.88 2.04 -2.23
C TRP A 67 -13.37 2.09 -2.62
N PHE A 68 -14.21 2.70 -1.80
CA PHE A 68 -15.64 2.81 -2.09
C PHE A 68 -15.91 3.75 -3.27
N ALA A 69 -15.20 4.88 -3.36
CA ALA A 69 -15.35 5.82 -4.46
C ALA A 69 -14.98 5.18 -5.81
N SER A 70 -13.92 4.38 -5.86
CA SER A 70 -13.52 3.65 -7.08
C SER A 70 -14.62 2.69 -7.56
N GLY A 71 -15.27 1.97 -6.63
CA GLY A 71 -16.40 1.09 -6.94
C GLY A 71 -17.64 1.85 -7.43
N LEU A 72 -17.93 3.01 -6.83
CA LEU A 72 -19.06 3.85 -7.22
C LEU A 72 -18.86 4.47 -8.61
N LEU A 73 -17.67 4.94 -8.91
CA LEU A 73 -17.32 5.52 -10.21
C LEU A 73 -17.48 4.50 -11.36
N VAL A 74 -17.08 3.26 -11.15
CA VAL A 74 -17.27 2.19 -12.14
C VAL A 74 -18.76 1.92 -12.40
N ASN A 75 -19.62 2.02 -11.39
CA ASN A 75 -21.05 1.74 -11.52
C ASN A 75 -21.87 2.92 -12.09
N LEU A 76 -21.43 4.17 -11.86
CA LEU A 76 -22.18 5.36 -12.26
C LEU A 76 -21.88 5.87 -13.68
N SER A 77 -20.74 5.51 -14.22
CA SER A 77 -20.37 6.00 -15.52
C SER A 77 -20.93 5.09 -16.61
N GLY A 78 -21.93 5.59 -17.31
CA GLY A 78 -22.41 5.02 -18.58
C GLY A 78 -21.40 5.14 -19.75
N ALA A 79 -20.21 5.71 -19.49
CA ALA A 79 -19.07 5.66 -20.39
C ALA A 79 -18.54 4.22 -20.44
N SER A 80 -18.03 3.81 -21.61
CA SER A 80 -17.46 2.48 -21.75
C SER A 80 -16.50 2.21 -20.57
N ARG A 81 -16.77 1.17 -19.82
CA ARG A 81 -16.01 0.72 -18.65
C ARG A 81 -14.50 0.78 -18.87
N GLU A 82 -14.08 0.46 -20.10
CA GLU A 82 -12.69 0.49 -20.55
C GLU A 82 -12.04 1.87 -20.50
N VAL A 83 -12.76 2.94 -20.88
CA VAL A 83 -12.23 4.32 -20.87
C VAL A 83 -12.02 4.82 -19.43
N LEU A 84 -12.91 4.44 -18.52
CA LEU A 84 -12.76 4.80 -17.10
C LEU A 84 -11.63 4.01 -16.42
N GLU A 85 -11.60 2.70 -16.63
CA GLU A 85 -10.50 1.85 -16.13
C GLU A 85 -9.15 2.35 -16.67
N GLY A 86 -9.10 2.72 -17.96
CA GLY A 86 -7.91 3.31 -18.58
C GLY A 86 -7.50 4.65 -17.99
N SER A 87 -8.46 5.57 -17.78
CA SER A 87 -8.17 6.91 -17.22
C SER A 87 -7.78 6.84 -15.73
N ILE A 88 -8.43 6.02 -14.95
CA ILE A 88 -8.07 5.81 -13.52
C ILE A 88 -6.68 5.18 -13.44
N SER A 89 -6.38 4.18 -14.27
CA SER A 89 -5.07 3.54 -14.33
C SER A 89 -3.97 4.52 -14.75
N LEU A 90 -4.24 5.38 -15.76
CA LEU A 90 -3.28 6.39 -16.20
C LEU A 90 -3.03 7.44 -15.12
N PHE A 91 -4.08 7.91 -14.45
CA PHE A 91 -3.97 8.83 -13.32
C PHE A 91 -3.17 8.21 -12.18
N ALA A 92 -3.45 6.95 -11.84
CA ALA A 92 -2.71 6.20 -10.85
C ALA A 92 -1.21 6.09 -11.20
N VAL A 93 -0.89 5.77 -12.45
CA VAL A 93 0.51 5.71 -12.93
C VAL A 93 1.20 7.07 -12.77
N VAL A 94 0.55 8.17 -13.14
CA VAL A 94 1.11 9.52 -12.99
C VAL A 94 1.38 9.84 -11.52
N VAL A 95 0.42 9.54 -10.63
CA VAL A 95 0.58 9.76 -9.18
C VAL A 95 1.69 8.88 -8.63
N LEU A 96 1.72 7.59 -8.98
CA LEU A 96 2.76 6.66 -8.54
C LEU A 96 4.16 7.05 -9.04
N LEU A 97 4.28 7.50 -10.28
CA LEU A 97 5.56 7.99 -10.82
C LEU A 97 6.00 9.26 -10.11
N TYR A 98 5.11 10.23 -9.91
CA TYR A 98 5.43 11.46 -9.20
C TYR A 98 5.88 11.20 -7.76
N VAL A 99 5.08 10.45 -7.00
CA VAL A 99 5.38 10.12 -5.60
C VAL A 99 6.57 9.16 -5.52
N GLY A 100 6.63 8.15 -6.40
CA GLY A 100 7.74 7.20 -6.49
C GLY A 100 9.07 7.89 -6.81
N PHE A 101 9.10 8.82 -7.76
CA PHE A 101 10.29 9.59 -8.11
C PHE A 101 10.73 10.52 -6.98
N TRP A 102 9.78 11.17 -6.31
CA TRP A 102 10.05 12.01 -5.14
C TRP A 102 10.63 11.17 -3.99
N LEU A 103 10.04 10.00 -3.72
CA LEU A 103 10.49 9.12 -2.64
C LEU A 103 11.77 8.35 -2.99
N HIS A 104 11.98 7.97 -4.26
CA HIS A 104 13.23 7.32 -4.68
C HIS A 104 14.46 8.19 -4.38
N ARG A 105 14.32 9.51 -4.42
CA ARG A 105 15.35 10.43 -3.94
C ARG A 105 15.59 10.36 -2.43
N GLN A 106 14.65 9.81 -1.66
CA GLN A 106 14.70 9.68 -0.20
C GLN A 106 15.00 8.25 0.29
N THR A 107 15.04 7.25 -0.61
CA THR A 107 15.05 5.81 -0.26
C THR A 107 16.40 5.25 0.23
N GLU A 108 17.46 6.04 0.33
CA GLU A 108 18.57 5.64 1.18
C GLU A 108 18.11 5.74 2.64
N VAL A 109 18.05 4.60 3.35
CA VAL A 109 17.59 4.52 4.75
C VAL A 109 18.22 5.60 5.64
N GLY A 110 19.45 6.01 5.34
CA GLY A 110 20.12 7.10 6.01
C GLY A 110 19.53 8.50 5.71
N ARG A 111 19.13 8.75 4.48
CA ARG A 111 18.53 10.05 4.08
C ARG A 111 17.13 10.21 4.67
N TRP A 112 16.31 9.17 4.64
CA TRP A 112 14.98 9.20 5.26
C TRP A 112 15.06 9.49 6.76
N THR A 113 15.92 8.79 7.49
CA THR A 113 16.09 9.00 8.93
C THR A 113 16.63 10.42 9.21
N LYS A 114 17.53 10.94 8.38
CA LYS A 114 18.04 12.30 8.48
C LYS A 114 16.95 13.33 8.23
N PHE A 115 16.20 13.17 7.13
CA PHE A 115 15.05 14.02 6.78
C PHE A 115 14.02 14.06 7.91
N VAL A 116 13.63 12.90 8.47
CA VAL A 116 12.69 12.84 9.58
C VAL A 116 13.23 13.55 10.82
N LYS A 117 14.52 13.38 11.15
CA LYS A 117 15.13 14.07 12.28
C LYS A 117 15.14 15.59 12.10
N GLU A 118 15.54 16.08 10.94
CA GLU A 118 15.56 17.51 10.61
C GLU A 118 14.15 18.10 10.69
N THR A 119 13.18 17.45 10.05
CA THR A 119 11.79 17.93 10.05
C THR A 119 11.14 17.88 11.44
N VAL A 120 11.41 16.85 12.25
CA VAL A 120 10.93 16.80 13.64
C VAL A 120 11.56 17.92 14.46
N SER A 121 12.88 18.16 14.30
CA SER A 121 13.57 19.24 15.00
C SER A 121 12.97 20.60 14.65
N GLU A 122 12.82 20.90 13.36
CA GLU A 122 12.23 22.15 12.88
C GLU A 122 10.77 22.32 13.34
N ALA A 123 9.97 21.25 13.27
CA ALA A 123 8.58 21.29 13.72
C ALA A 123 8.45 21.58 15.23
N LEU A 124 9.39 21.08 16.02
CA LEU A 124 9.43 21.34 17.46
C LEU A 124 9.91 22.77 17.76
N GLU A 125 10.91 23.28 17.05
CA GLU A 125 11.42 24.66 17.18
C GLU A 125 10.38 25.69 16.77
N GLN A 126 9.72 25.49 15.63
CA GLN A 126 8.71 26.39 15.09
C GLN A 126 7.33 26.19 15.73
N LYS A 127 7.16 25.23 16.65
CA LYS A 127 5.88 24.84 17.27
C LYS A 127 4.80 24.44 16.25
N SER A 128 5.19 24.08 15.03
CA SER A 128 4.28 23.70 13.93
C SER A 128 4.15 22.19 13.81
N LEU A 129 3.54 21.55 14.81
CA LEU A 129 3.39 20.10 14.86
C LEU A 129 2.47 19.54 13.74
N PHE A 130 1.72 20.40 13.05
CA PHE A 130 0.87 20.02 11.92
C PHE A 130 1.68 19.45 10.75
N VAL A 131 2.94 19.87 10.57
CA VAL A 131 3.85 19.30 9.57
C VAL A 131 4.05 17.79 9.78
N LEU A 132 4.12 17.34 11.03
CA LEU A 132 4.26 15.91 11.35
C LEU A 132 3.00 15.11 10.97
N CYS A 133 1.83 15.72 11.12
CA CYS A 133 0.58 15.15 10.63
C CYS A 133 0.61 15.01 9.10
N GLY A 134 1.01 16.06 8.39
CA GLY A 134 1.11 16.06 6.93
C GLY A 134 2.07 15.00 6.39
N ILE A 135 3.27 14.87 6.97
CA ILE A 135 4.26 13.87 6.54
C ILE A 135 3.76 12.46 6.80
N SER A 136 3.22 12.22 8.01
CA SER A 136 2.64 10.91 8.35
C SER A 136 1.47 10.56 7.44
N PHE A 137 0.58 11.53 7.15
CA PHE A 137 -0.54 11.37 6.24
C PHE A 137 -0.06 11.00 4.83
N MET A 138 0.81 11.83 4.23
CA MET A 138 1.25 11.63 2.85
C MET A 138 1.98 10.29 2.66
N ALA A 139 2.85 9.94 3.61
CA ALA A 139 3.60 8.70 3.53
C ALA A 139 2.67 7.47 3.64
N VAL A 140 1.76 7.44 4.61
CA VAL A 140 0.85 6.30 4.78
C VAL A 140 -0.26 6.27 3.73
N PHE A 141 -0.73 7.45 3.27
CA PHE A 141 -1.72 7.51 2.20
C PHE A 141 -1.20 6.95 0.88
N ARG A 142 0.08 7.16 0.58
CA ARG A 142 0.71 6.53 -0.57
C ARG A 142 0.57 5.01 -0.52
N GLU A 143 0.97 4.38 0.60
CA GLU A 143 0.90 2.92 0.73
C GLU A 143 -0.55 2.42 0.70
N ALA A 144 -1.46 3.14 1.38
CA ALA A 144 -2.89 2.82 1.33
C ALA A 144 -3.47 2.93 -0.08
N PHE A 145 -3.03 3.90 -0.86
CA PHE A 145 -3.45 4.09 -2.25
C PHE A 145 -2.93 2.97 -3.15
N GLU A 146 -1.66 2.56 -2.99
CA GLU A 146 -1.09 1.42 -3.71
C GLU A 146 -1.87 0.13 -3.40
N VAL A 147 -2.19 -0.12 -2.12
CA VAL A 147 -3.06 -1.24 -1.72
C VAL A 147 -4.40 -1.19 -2.47
N VAL A 148 -5.07 -0.04 -2.48
CA VAL A 148 -6.37 0.11 -3.14
C VAL A 148 -6.27 -0.22 -4.62
N LEU A 149 -5.24 0.28 -5.32
CA LEU A 149 -5.05 0.03 -6.74
C LEU A 149 -4.82 -1.46 -7.04
N PHE A 150 -3.89 -2.08 -6.32
CA PHE A 150 -3.54 -3.48 -6.59
C PHE A 150 -4.63 -4.46 -6.16
N ILE A 151 -5.26 -4.24 -5.00
CA ILE A 151 -6.38 -5.09 -4.55
C ILE A 151 -7.58 -4.91 -5.48
N ARG A 152 -7.82 -3.70 -6.00
CA ARG A 152 -8.89 -3.49 -6.98
C ARG A 152 -8.65 -4.27 -8.26
N ALA A 153 -7.43 -4.26 -8.78
CA ALA A 153 -7.07 -5.05 -9.95
C ALA A 153 -7.31 -6.57 -9.72
N VAL A 154 -6.89 -7.09 -8.57
CA VAL A 154 -7.15 -8.51 -8.21
C VAL A 154 -8.64 -8.78 -8.06
N TRP A 155 -9.38 -7.87 -7.43
CA TRP A 155 -10.82 -7.97 -7.22
C TRP A 155 -11.61 -8.07 -8.53
N ASP A 156 -11.25 -7.24 -9.50
CA ASP A 156 -11.94 -7.19 -10.79
C ASP A 156 -11.57 -8.38 -11.71
N ASP A 157 -10.43 -9.05 -11.47
CA ASP A 157 -9.95 -10.21 -12.25
C ASP A 157 -10.44 -11.57 -11.69
N VAL A 158 -10.90 -11.62 -10.43
CA VAL A 158 -11.21 -12.89 -9.75
C VAL A 158 -12.66 -13.36 -9.93
N GLY A 159 -13.55 -12.54 -10.43
CA GLY A 159 -14.97 -12.84 -10.48
C GLY A 159 -15.65 -12.92 -9.11
N GLN A 160 -16.98 -13.09 -9.09
CA GLN A 160 -17.77 -13.05 -7.84
C GLN A 160 -17.43 -14.17 -6.85
N SER A 161 -17.12 -15.37 -7.35
CA SER A 161 -16.81 -16.53 -6.52
C SER A 161 -15.51 -16.42 -5.74
N GLY A 162 -14.58 -15.57 -6.18
CA GLY A 162 -13.27 -15.39 -5.60
C GLY A 162 -13.13 -14.17 -4.69
N HIS A 163 -14.12 -13.28 -4.60
CA HIS A 163 -14.05 -12.08 -3.76
C HIS A 163 -13.81 -12.40 -2.28
N SER A 164 -14.39 -13.49 -1.77
CA SER A 164 -14.14 -13.97 -0.41
C SER A 164 -12.66 -14.31 -0.17
N SER A 165 -12.00 -14.92 -1.16
CA SER A 165 -10.58 -15.26 -1.06
C SER A 165 -9.69 -14.02 -0.98
N VAL A 166 -9.99 -12.96 -1.74
CA VAL A 166 -9.33 -11.66 -1.62
C VAL A 166 -9.51 -11.09 -0.22
N GLY A 167 -10.76 -11.08 0.29
CA GLY A 167 -11.08 -10.61 1.64
C GLY A 167 -10.30 -11.37 2.72
N PHE A 168 -10.26 -12.70 2.65
CA PHE A 168 -9.47 -13.52 3.58
C PHE A 168 -7.97 -13.23 3.48
N GLY A 169 -7.43 -12.99 2.28
CA GLY A 169 -6.04 -12.61 2.09
C GLY A 169 -5.71 -11.28 2.80
N VAL A 170 -6.52 -10.26 2.59
CA VAL A 170 -6.38 -8.94 3.24
C VAL A 170 -6.47 -9.06 4.77
N VAL A 171 -7.48 -9.74 5.29
CA VAL A 171 -7.67 -9.91 6.74
C VAL A 171 -6.51 -10.67 7.38
N SER A 172 -6.04 -11.74 6.75
CA SER A 172 -4.91 -12.53 7.25
C SER A 172 -3.62 -11.69 7.30
N ALA A 173 -3.35 -10.90 6.25
CA ALA A 173 -2.20 -9.99 6.23
C ALA A 173 -2.32 -8.90 7.29
N PHE A 174 -3.51 -8.32 7.46
CA PHE A 174 -3.77 -7.31 8.50
C PHE A 174 -3.49 -7.84 9.92
N VAL A 175 -3.97 -9.04 10.23
CA VAL A 175 -3.72 -9.69 11.53
C VAL A 175 -2.22 -9.89 11.76
N LEU A 176 -1.50 -10.32 10.72
CA LEU A 176 -0.06 -10.55 10.82
C LEU A 176 0.72 -9.25 11.00
N ILE A 177 0.36 -8.18 10.27
CA ILE A 177 0.96 -6.85 10.44
C ILE A 177 0.69 -6.30 11.84
N PHE A 178 -0.53 -6.46 12.35
CA PHE A 178 -0.90 -6.00 13.68
C PHE A 178 -0.11 -6.73 14.77
N ALA A 179 -0.02 -8.07 14.67
CA ALA A 179 0.78 -8.88 15.59
C ALA A 179 2.25 -8.46 15.56
N PHE A 180 2.82 -8.32 14.34
CA PHE A 180 4.20 -7.86 14.18
C PHE A 180 4.42 -6.47 14.79
N SER A 181 3.54 -5.52 14.52
CA SER A 181 3.62 -4.15 15.05
C SER A 181 3.60 -4.13 16.57
N TYR A 182 2.73 -4.94 17.17
CA TYR A 182 2.64 -5.08 18.61
C TYR A 182 3.94 -5.61 19.22
N TYR A 183 4.51 -6.67 18.63
CA TYR A 183 5.79 -7.23 19.08
C TYR A 183 6.94 -6.25 18.87
N ALA A 184 7.00 -5.57 17.74
CA ALA A 184 8.04 -4.59 17.42
C ALA A 184 8.08 -3.45 18.43
N VAL A 185 6.93 -2.91 18.79
CA VAL A 185 6.82 -1.83 19.79
C VAL A 185 7.15 -2.32 21.19
N LYS A 186 6.67 -3.52 21.58
CA LYS A 186 6.84 -4.06 22.92
C LYS A 186 8.29 -4.47 23.24
N PHE A 187 8.95 -5.11 22.30
CA PHE A 187 10.28 -5.68 22.54
C PHE A 187 11.43 -4.75 22.14
N SER A 188 11.16 -3.58 21.58
CA SER A 188 12.17 -2.56 21.17
C SER A 188 13.37 -3.15 20.40
N GLN A 189 13.19 -4.32 19.78
CA GLN A 189 14.23 -5.02 19.06
C GLN A 189 14.51 -4.34 17.72
N ARG A 190 15.76 -4.41 17.28
CA ARG A 190 16.14 -3.96 15.92
C ARG A 190 15.42 -4.84 14.90
N ILE A 191 14.38 -4.29 14.30
CA ILE A 191 13.59 -4.97 13.28
C ILE A 191 14.52 -5.26 12.10
N PRO A 192 14.60 -6.51 11.59
CA PRO A 192 15.41 -6.85 10.44
C PRO A 192 14.73 -6.39 9.13
N VAL A 193 14.57 -5.07 9.01
CA VAL A 193 13.87 -4.39 7.91
C VAL A 193 14.33 -4.91 6.55
N ARG A 194 15.65 -5.08 6.37
CA ARG A 194 16.24 -5.56 5.12
C ARG A 194 15.73 -6.95 4.72
N GLN A 195 15.57 -7.86 5.69
CA GLN A 195 15.08 -9.22 5.42
C GLN A 195 13.60 -9.20 5.02
N LEU A 196 12.78 -8.41 5.70
CA LEU A 196 11.37 -8.25 5.37
C LEU A 196 11.18 -7.71 3.95
N PHE A 197 11.92 -6.67 3.56
CA PHE A 197 11.87 -6.14 2.19
C PHE A 197 12.36 -7.15 1.15
N THR A 198 13.42 -7.89 1.44
CA THR A 198 13.93 -8.90 0.51
C THR A 198 12.90 -10.01 0.27
N VAL A 199 12.28 -10.52 1.34
CA VAL A 199 11.27 -11.59 1.22
C VAL A 199 10.02 -11.08 0.50
N SER A 200 9.50 -9.91 0.86
CA SER A 200 8.32 -9.35 0.19
C SER A 200 8.57 -9.04 -1.29
N SER A 201 9.74 -8.49 -1.64
CA SER A 201 10.12 -8.24 -3.03
C SER A 201 10.25 -9.53 -3.84
N LEU A 202 10.75 -10.62 -3.25
CA LEU A 202 10.84 -11.91 -3.90
C LEU A 202 9.45 -12.50 -4.19
N ILE A 203 8.52 -12.40 -3.22
CA ILE A 203 7.13 -12.84 -3.38
C ILE A 203 6.45 -12.04 -4.49
N MET A 204 6.62 -10.71 -4.50
CA MET A 204 6.04 -9.85 -5.54
C MET A 204 6.62 -10.13 -6.92
N ALA A 205 7.92 -10.38 -7.02
CA ALA A 205 8.55 -10.77 -8.29
C ALA A 205 7.99 -12.11 -8.79
N ALA A 206 7.81 -13.09 -7.92
CA ALA A 206 7.20 -14.38 -8.27
C ALA A 206 5.74 -14.20 -8.74
N LEU A 207 4.94 -13.38 -8.05
CA LEU A 207 3.57 -13.07 -8.47
C LEU A 207 3.54 -12.33 -9.81
N ALA A 208 4.41 -11.36 -10.03
CA ALA A 208 4.51 -10.64 -11.30
C ALA A 208 4.83 -11.59 -12.46
N VAL A 209 5.77 -12.52 -12.27
CA VAL A 209 6.11 -13.55 -13.27
C VAL A 209 4.92 -14.47 -13.54
N MET A 210 4.21 -14.92 -12.49
CA MET A 210 3.01 -15.76 -12.65
C MET A 210 1.90 -15.05 -13.43
N LEU A 211 1.62 -13.79 -13.10
CA LEU A 211 0.59 -12.98 -13.78
C LEU A 211 0.97 -12.70 -15.23
N THR A 212 2.24 -12.37 -15.49
CA THR A 212 2.74 -12.14 -16.85
C THR A 212 2.69 -13.43 -17.68
N GLY A 213 3.09 -14.57 -17.09
CA GLY A 213 3.03 -15.88 -17.75
C GLY A 213 1.62 -16.26 -18.17
N LYS A 214 0.60 -16.01 -17.33
CA LYS A 214 -0.82 -16.20 -17.69
C LYS A 214 -1.24 -15.27 -18.83
N GLY A 215 -0.86 -13.99 -18.79
CA GLY A 215 -1.19 -13.02 -19.84
C GLY A 215 -0.63 -13.39 -21.20
N ILE A 216 0.59 -13.93 -21.24
CA ILE A 216 1.23 -14.39 -22.50
C ILE A 216 0.62 -15.70 -23.00
N HIS A 217 0.30 -16.63 -22.09
CA HIS A 217 -0.31 -17.91 -22.46
C HIS A 217 -1.71 -17.71 -23.09
N ASN A 218 -2.48 -16.79 -22.52
CA ASN A 218 -3.81 -16.45 -23.03
C ASN A 218 -3.78 -15.77 -24.41
N ARG A 219 -2.68 -15.09 -24.75
CA ARG A 219 -2.51 -14.45 -26.06
C ARG A 219 -2.20 -15.45 -27.19
N LYS A 220 -1.61 -16.61 -26.85
CA LYS A 220 -1.30 -17.67 -27.84
C LYS A 220 -2.51 -18.51 -28.24
N SER A 221 -3.61 -18.44 -27.49
CA SER A 221 -4.87 -19.13 -27.84
C SER A 221 -5.80 -18.29 -28.75
N VAL A 222 -5.38 -17.09 -29.16
CA VAL A 222 -6.16 -16.15 -30.00
C VAL A 222 -5.54 -16.00 -31.40
N VAL A 223 -4.51 -16.79 -31.76
CA VAL A 223 -3.94 -16.94 -33.09
C VAL A 223 -4.09 -18.38 -33.50
#